data_de511a1fb615905206312e6894ff7cf3
#
_entry.id   de511a1fb615905206312e6894ff7cf3
#
_cell.length_a   1.000
_cell.length_b   1.000
_cell.length_c   1.000
_cell.angle_alpha   90.00
_cell.angle_beta   90.00
_cell.angle_gamma   90.00
#
_symmetry.space_group_name_H-M   'P 1'
#
loop_
_entity.id
_entity.type
_entity.pdbx_description
1 polymer ?
#
loop_
_entity_poly.entity_id
_entity_poly.type
_entity_poly.pdbx_seq_one_letter_code
_entity_poly.pdbx_strand_id
1 'polypeptide(L)'
;MNAINIISSADHLIRGYRRTEKASGWKDSTQRYGLNLLKETERLQSELLDGSYEQTKGTEFTVNERGHTRLIKAMTTRDTVLQHSLCDNILLPRLRPYLIHDNGASLKGKGVSFTRRRLEEQLHKYYRHHGNDGYVLLIDFRKFFDNIRHDKLIDAIHEKIPDDSLRQLITKLLKMYEVDVSYTNDENIETKVFDALAYATIDKRTCTGTRFMRKSLGIGASISQIAGVFFPTPIDTYCKTVMRCKYYQAYMDDRIVVHESKAFLQKLLQDIRRIADALGLFINERKTQIVKLSHGFTWLKVRYILTDTGKLVKRIPRDIITRERRKLKKLAKKVMLGEITLTKYREQYKSWRGDKKAYHAYHTLQNMDQLYKECLQWITKHRKNNRKSLTSDSNFPATCRTLATTRS
;
A
#
# COMPACT_ATOMS: atom_id res chain seq x y z
N MET A 1 4.38 31.47 -11.67
CA MET A 1 2.91 31.24 -11.55
C MET A 1 2.71 30.55 -10.20
N ASN A 2 1.88 31.14 -9.33
CA ASN A 2 1.60 30.61 -7.98
C ASN A 2 0.97 29.19 -8.11
N ALA A 3 1.30 28.27 -7.22
CA ALA A 3 0.77 26.91 -7.23
C ALA A 3 -0.77 26.89 -7.19
N ILE A 4 -1.39 27.79 -6.41
CA ILE A 4 -2.86 27.91 -6.31
C ILE A 4 -3.49 28.17 -7.67
N ASN A 5 -2.94 29.07 -8.47
CA ASN A 5 -3.48 29.40 -9.80
C ASN A 5 -3.41 28.18 -10.76
N ILE A 6 -2.41 27.33 -10.60
CA ILE A 6 -2.30 26.11 -11.42
C ILE A 6 -3.35 25.09 -11.01
N ILE A 7 -3.48 24.80 -9.71
CA ILE A 7 -4.39 23.76 -9.22
C ILE A 7 -5.86 24.16 -9.29
N SER A 8 -6.16 25.47 -9.20
CA SER A 8 -7.52 26.01 -9.31
C SER A 8 -8.02 26.15 -10.75
N SER A 9 -7.15 25.97 -11.75
CA SER A 9 -7.58 26.00 -13.16
C SER A 9 -8.73 25.03 -13.41
N ALA A 10 -9.80 25.52 -14.05
CA ALA A 10 -10.99 24.72 -14.35
C ALA A 10 -10.64 23.43 -15.10
N ASP A 11 -9.71 23.49 -16.07
CA ASP A 11 -9.24 22.30 -16.80
C ASP A 11 -8.58 21.26 -15.88
N HIS A 12 -7.77 21.69 -14.92
CA HIS A 12 -7.13 20.79 -13.97
C HIS A 12 -8.13 20.16 -12.98
N LEU A 13 -9.12 20.94 -12.52
CA LEU A 13 -10.19 20.45 -11.65
C LEU A 13 -11.09 19.45 -12.39
N ILE A 14 -11.46 19.74 -13.64
CA ILE A 14 -12.25 18.84 -14.49
C ILE A 14 -11.48 17.52 -14.76
N ARG A 15 -10.17 17.60 -15.02
CA ARG A 15 -9.34 16.38 -15.12
C ARG A 15 -9.28 15.61 -13.80
N GLY A 16 -9.21 16.30 -12.68
CA GLY A 16 -9.31 15.71 -11.34
C GLY A 16 -10.64 14.97 -11.14
N TYR A 17 -11.75 15.57 -11.58
CA TYR A 17 -13.06 14.91 -11.57
C TYR A 17 -13.08 13.65 -12.46
N ARG A 18 -12.63 13.75 -13.70
CA ARG A 18 -12.59 12.58 -14.61
C ARG A 18 -11.78 11.41 -14.05
N ARG A 19 -10.70 11.72 -13.34
CA ARG A 19 -9.91 10.71 -12.63
C ARG A 19 -10.70 10.09 -11.46
N THR A 20 -11.43 10.90 -10.71
CA THR A 20 -12.30 10.45 -9.62
C THR A 20 -13.44 9.58 -10.14
N GLU A 21 -14.11 10.03 -11.21
CA GLU A 21 -15.19 9.31 -11.88
C GLU A 21 -14.74 7.92 -12.37
N LYS A 22 -13.59 7.83 -12.99
CA LYS A 22 -13.01 6.54 -13.44
C LYS A 22 -12.83 5.54 -12.28
N ALA A 23 -12.53 6.02 -11.07
CA ALA A 23 -12.29 5.20 -9.89
C ALA A 23 -13.59 4.90 -9.11
N SER A 24 -14.54 5.84 -9.08
CA SER A 24 -15.70 5.81 -8.20
C SER A 24 -17.00 6.33 -8.84
N GLY A 25 -17.10 6.34 -10.17
CA GLY A 25 -18.27 6.82 -10.92
C GLY A 25 -19.59 6.08 -10.62
N TRP A 26 -19.50 4.88 -10.03
CA TRP A 26 -20.65 4.13 -9.56
C TRP A 26 -21.25 4.68 -8.24
N LYS A 27 -20.56 5.60 -7.56
CA LYS A 27 -21.05 6.22 -6.32
C LYS A 27 -21.96 7.39 -6.63
N ASP A 28 -23.09 7.44 -5.94
CA ASP A 28 -24.07 8.51 -6.03
C ASP A 28 -23.45 9.92 -5.83
N SER A 29 -22.58 10.08 -4.83
CA SER A 29 -21.87 11.35 -4.59
C SER A 29 -21.01 11.80 -5.77
N THR A 30 -20.37 10.87 -6.49
CA THR A 30 -19.58 11.18 -7.68
C THR A 30 -20.47 11.56 -8.85
N GLN A 31 -21.61 10.87 -9.02
CA GLN A 31 -22.60 11.16 -10.07
C GLN A 31 -23.23 12.53 -9.85
N ARG A 32 -23.67 12.86 -8.63
CA ARG A 32 -24.22 14.18 -8.28
C ARG A 32 -23.24 15.32 -8.55
N TYR A 33 -21.97 15.13 -8.20
CA TYR A 33 -20.91 16.10 -8.52
C TYR A 33 -20.79 16.29 -10.04
N GLY A 34 -20.83 15.20 -10.81
CA GLY A 34 -20.74 15.22 -12.26
C GLY A 34 -21.93 15.92 -12.95
N LEU A 35 -23.15 15.74 -12.44
CA LEU A 35 -24.32 16.45 -12.94
C LEU A 35 -24.21 17.98 -12.79
N ASN A 36 -23.45 18.44 -11.80
CA ASN A 36 -23.24 19.88 -11.53
C ASN A 36 -21.77 20.28 -11.77
N LEU A 37 -21.04 19.57 -12.64
CA LEU A 37 -19.59 19.67 -12.77
C LEU A 37 -19.07 21.09 -12.95
N LEU A 38 -19.68 21.89 -13.84
CA LEU A 38 -19.22 23.27 -14.09
C LEU A 38 -19.43 24.16 -12.87
N LYS A 39 -20.60 24.09 -12.24
CA LYS A 39 -20.93 24.86 -11.03
C LYS A 39 -20.01 24.50 -9.85
N GLU A 40 -19.79 23.20 -9.64
CA GLU A 40 -18.91 22.72 -8.57
C GLU A 40 -17.44 23.07 -8.85
N THR A 41 -17.04 23.08 -10.12
CA THR A 41 -15.70 23.51 -10.54
C THR A 41 -15.47 24.99 -10.28
N GLU A 42 -16.41 25.85 -10.70
CA GLU A 42 -16.38 27.30 -10.49
C GLU A 42 -16.33 27.63 -9.00
N ARG A 43 -17.19 27.01 -8.21
CA ARG A 43 -17.22 27.20 -6.77
C ARG A 43 -15.87 26.82 -6.11
N LEU A 44 -15.33 25.65 -6.45
CA LEU A 44 -14.05 25.17 -5.90
C LEU A 44 -12.90 26.08 -6.35
N GLN A 45 -12.91 26.57 -7.59
CA GLN A 45 -11.95 27.52 -8.14
C GLN A 45 -11.96 28.83 -7.34
N SER A 46 -13.14 29.42 -7.13
CA SER A 46 -13.30 30.67 -6.38
C SER A 46 -12.78 30.50 -4.95
N GLU A 47 -13.19 29.44 -4.24
CA GLU A 47 -12.76 29.18 -2.88
C GLU A 47 -11.23 28.97 -2.74
N LEU A 48 -10.58 28.45 -3.78
CA LEU A 48 -9.12 28.29 -3.80
C LEU A 48 -8.40 29.61 -4.06
N LEU A 49 -8.96 30.47 -4.94
CA LEU A 49 -8.37 31.75 -5.31
C LEU A 49 -8.51 32.80 -4.21
N ASP A 50 -9.63 32.80 -3.50
CA ASP A 50 -9.89 33.74 -2.38
C ASP A 50 -9.38 33.22 -1.02
N GLY A 51 -8.88 31.95 -0.98
CA GLY A 51 -8.35 31.32 0.23
C GLY A 51 -9.40 30.81 1.22
N SER A 52 -10.69 30.92 0.89
CA SER A 52 -11.80 30.48 1.75
C SER A 52 -12.03 28.95 1.72
N TYR A 53 -11.28 28.20 0.89
CA TYR A 53 -11.41 26.76 0.85
C TYR A 53 -11.24 26.13 2.24
N GLU A 54 -12.22 25.35 2.64
CA GLU A 54 -12.15 24.48 3.80
C GLU A 54 -12.49 23.03 3.40
N GLN A 55 -11.76 22.09 3.98
CA GLN A 55 -11.97 20.68 3.70
C GLN A 55 -13.27 20.19 4.33
N THR A 56 -14.04 19.42 3.56
CA THR A 56 -15.29 18.84 4.03
C THR A 56 -15.03 17.66 4.96
N LYS A 57 -15.84 17.52 6.00
CA LYS A 57 -15.76 16.35 6.88
C LYS A 57 -15.98 15.06 6.08
N GLY A 58 -14.98 14.17 6.11
CA GLY A 58 -15.05 12.85 5.47
C GLY A 58 -15.80 11.82 6.31
N THR A 59 -15.90 10.60 5.77
CA THR A 59 -16.48 9.43 6.45
C THR A 59 -15.38 8.46 6.90
N GLU A 60 -15.48 7.96 8.12
CA GLU A 60 -14.57 6.93 8.64
C GLU A 60 -15.26 5.56 8.63
N PHE A 61 -14.55 4.54 8.15
CA PHE A 61 -15.01 3.15 8.20
C PHE A 61 -13.82 2.18 8.19
N THR A 62 -14.05 0.96 8.64
CA THR A 62 -13.03 -0.08 8.63
C THR A 62 -13.19 -1.01 7.44
N VAL A 63 -12.08 -1.37 6.82
CA VAL A 63 -12.02 -2.37 5.75
C VAL A 63 -11.15 -3.53 6.20
N ASN A 64 -11.67 -4.75 6.08
CA ASN A 64 -10.87 -5.94 6.32
C ASN A 64 -10.34 -6.48 5.00
N GLU A 65 -9.05 -6.26 4.76
CA GLU A 65 -8.36 -6.72 3.56
C GLU A 65 -7.33 -7.79 3.92
N ARG A 66 -7.56 -9.02 3.45
CA ARG A 66 -6.62 -10.15 3.59
C ARG A 66 -6.24 -10.46 5.06
N GLY A 67 -7.20 -10.29 5.97
CA GLY A 67 -7.00 -10.53 7.40
C GLY A 67 -6.35 -9.35 8.15
N HIS A 68 -6.17 -8.22 7.49
CA HIS A 68 -5.74 -6.96 8.12
C HIS A 68 -6.88 -5.96 8.09
N THR A 69 -7.31 -5.53 9.25
CA THR A 69 -8.28 -4.44 9.37
C THR A 69 -7.55 -3.11 9.24
N ARG A 70 -8.13 -2.20 8.46
CA ARG A 70 -7.59 -0.85 8.22
C ARG A 70 -8.68 0.18 8.45
N LEU A 71 -8.35 1.27 9.12
CA LEU A 71 -9.20 2.44 9.20
C LEU A 71 -9.04 3.26 7.93
N ILE A 72 -10.15 3.54 7.26
CA ILE A 72 -10.18 4.37 6.06
C ILE A 72 -10.90 5.67 6.40
N LYS A 73 -10.25 6.80 6.08
CA LYS A 73 -10.87 8.13 6.11
C LYS A 73 -11.16 8.54 4.67
N ALA A 74 -12.40 8.37 4.24
CA ALA A 74 -12.83 8.70 2.88
C ALA A 74 -13.22 10.17 2.79
N MET A 75 -12.67 10.85 1.79
CA MET A 75 -12.98 12.24 1.49
C MET A 75 -14.22 12.35 0.60
N THR A 76 -14.79 13.56 0.55
CA THR A 76 -15.83 13.90 -0.42
C THR A 76 -15.28 13.90 -1.85
N THR A 77 -16.16 13.87 -2.83
CA THR A 77 -15.77 13.96 -4.25
C THR A 77 -15.04 15.27 -4.54
N ARG A 78 -15.53 16.39 -3.99
CA ARG A 78 -14.94 17.74 -4.12
C ARG A 78 -13.47 17.73 -3.66
N ASP A 79 -13.20 17.29 -2.46
CA ASP A 79 -11.84 17.26 -1.89
C ASP A 79 -10.93 16.26 -2.64
N THR A 80 -11.50 15.17 -3.16
CA THR A 80 -10.76 14.22 -4.00
C THR A 80 -10.34 14.85 -5.34
N VAL A 81 -11.23 15.64 -5.96
CA VAL A 81 -10.96 16.41 -7.19
C VAL A 81 -9.80 17.39 -6.97
N LEU A 82 -9.85 18.17 -5.88
CA LEU A 82 -8.77 19.07 -5.52
C LEU A 82 -7.45 18.33 -5.31
N GLN A 83 -7.46 17.24 -4.55
CA GLN A 83 -6.24 16.47 -4.31
C GLN A 83 -5.66 15.88 -5.61
N HIS A 84 -6.49 15.46 -6.56
CA HIS A 84 -6.00 15.03 -7.86
C HIS A 84 -5.36 16.17 -8.62
N SER A 85 -5.98 17.36 -8.65
CA SER A 85 -5.40 18.53 -9.30
C SER A 85 -4.05 18.90 -8.67
N LEU A 86 -3.98 19.01 -7.34
CA LEU A 86 -2.76 19.29 -6.59
C LEU A 86 -1.66 18.28 -6.87
N CYS A 87 -1.99 16.99 -6.77
CA CYS A 87 -1.02 15.91 -6.89
C CYS A 87 -0.47 15.78 -8.30
N ASP A 88 -1.33 15.87 -9.32
CA ASP A 88 -0.93 15.63 -10.71
C ASP A 88 -0.20 16.84 -11.33
N ASN A 89 -0.52 18.07 -10.92
CA ASN A 89 0.02 19.27 -11.54
C ASN A 89 1.15 19.94 -10.72
N ILE A 90 1.23 19.71 -9.41
CA ILE A 90 2.24 20.34 -8.55
C ILE A 90 3.11 19.30 -7.85
N LEU A 91 2.53 18.48 -6.95
CA LEU A 91 3.35 17.65 -6.08
C LEU A 91 4.18 16.64 -6.84
N LEU A 92 3.55 15.84 -7.70
CA LEU A 92 4.27 14.79 -8.44
C LEU A 92 5.33 15.36 -9.40
N PRO A 93 5.05 16.37 -10.24
CA PRO A 93 6.06 16.95 -11.13
C PRO A 93 7.26 17.57 -10.38
N ARG A 94 6.99 18.26 -9.27
CA ARG A 94 8.03 18.97 -8.51
C ARG A 94 8.84 18.08 -7.57
N LEU A 95 8.23 17.02 -7.01
CA LEU A 95 8.89 16.12 -6.08
C LEU A 95 9.58 14.93 -6.77
N ARG A 96 9.15 14.56 -7.98
CA ARG A 96 9.71 13.43 -8.74
C ARG A 96 11.24 13.51 -8.94
N PRO A 97 11.87 14.65 -9.21
CA PRO A 97 13.33 14.73 -9.37
C PRO A 97 14.13 14.31 -8.15
N TYR A 98 13.55 14.38 -6.96
CA TYR A 98 14.17 14.00 -5.70
C TYR A 98 14.02 12.50 -5.38
N LEU A 99 13.19 11.78 -6.14
CA LEU A 99 12.98 10.35 -5.93
C LEU A 99 14.05 9.53 -6.66
N ILE A 100 14.58 8.53 -5.98
CA ILE A 100 15.52 7.59 -6.63
C ILE A 100 14.82 6.83 -7.77
N HIS A 101 15.60 6.47 -8.80
CA HIS A 101 15.06 5.70 -9.93
C HIS A 101 14.42 4.38 -9.48
N ASP A 102 15.02 3.68 -8.52
CA ASP A 102 14.57 2.38 -8.02
C ASP A 102 13.48 2.47 -6.92
N ASN A 103 12.79 3.62 -6.80
CA ASN A 103 11.52 3.73 -6.12
C ASN A 103 10.40 3.37 -7.10
N GLY A 104 9.69 2.28 -6.82
CA GLY A 104 8.69 1.71 -7.73
C GLY A 104 7.25 1.98 -7.36
N ALA A 105 6.97 2.72 -6.29
CA ALA A 105 5.61 2.93 -5.80
C ALA A 105 4.98 4.21 -6.36
N SER A 106 3.67 4.18 -6.61
CA SER A 106 2.80 5.34 -6.93
C SER A 106 3.29 6.29 -8.05
N LEU A 107 4.14 5.82 -8.94
CA LEU A 107 4.64 6.58 -10.07
C LEU A 107 4.11 6.00 -11.39
N LYS A 108 3.75 6.87 -12.35
CA LYS A 108 3.31 6.45 -13.69
C LYS A 108 4.41 5.61 -14.38
N GLY A 109 4.02 4.47 -14.95
CA GLY A 109 4.95 3.53 -15.59
C GLY A 109 5.72 2.63 -14.62
N LYS A 110 5.51 2.79 -13.30
CA LYS A 110 6.09 1.95 -12.26
C LYS A 110 4.99 1.18 -11.49
N GLY A 111 5.38 0.37 -10.56
CA GLY A 111 4.47 -0.47 -9.76
C GLY A 111 5.16 -1.76 -9.34
N VAL A 112 4.40 -2.67 -8.76
CA VAL A 112 4.93 -3.96 -8.26
C VAL A 112 5.69 -4.73 -9.34
N SER A 113 5.18 -4.79 -10.58
CA SER A 113 5.83 -5.51 -11.69
C SER A 113 7.15 -4.88 -12.11
N PHE A 114 7.20 -3.54 -12.19
CA PHE A 114 8.44 -2.81 -12.43
C PHE A 114 9.47 -3.10 -11.33
N THR A 115 9.08 -2.98 -10.08
CA THR A 115 9.98 -3.14 -8.94
C THR A 115 10.52 -4.57 -8.84
N ARG A 116 9.68 -5.58 -9.10
CA ARG A 116 10.11 -6.98 -9.14
C ARG A 116 11.11 -7.23 -10.25
N ARG A 117 10.85 -6.75 -11.48
CA ARG A 117 11.77 -6.87 -12.61
C ARG A 117 13.11 -6.20 -12.31
N ARG A 118 13.09 -5.00 -11.73
CA ARG A 118 14.32 -4.29 -11.31
C ARG A 118 15.12 -5.08 -10.27
N LEU A 119 14.45 -5.70 -9.29
CA LEU A 119 15.13 -6.57 -8.34
C LEU A 119 15.77 -7.79 -9.04
N GLU A 120 15.05 -8.43 -9.96
CA GLU A 120 15.55 -9.56 -10.73
C GLU A 120 16.81 -9.17 -11.53
N GLU A 121 16.78 -8.02 -12.20
CA GLU A 121 17.95 -7.46 -12.90
C GLU A 121 19.12 -7.19 -11.95
N GLN A 122 18.86 -6.63 -10.77
CA GLN A 122 19.87 -6.34 -9.77
C GLN A 122 20.47 -7.63 -9.18
N LEU A 123 19.66 -8.66 -8.91
CA LEU A 123 20.15 -9.96 -8.43
C LEU A 123 21.01 -10.68 -9.48
N HIS A 124 20.65 -10.63 -10.75
CA HIS A 124 21.51 -11.17 -11.82
C HIS A 124 22.82 -10.39 -11.99
N LYS A 125 22.79 -9.04 -11.82
CA LYS A 125 24.02 -8.23 -11.81
C LYS A 125 24.88 -8.54 -10.59
N TYR A 126 24.26 -8.70 -9.42
CA TYR A 126 24.92 -9.10 -8.19
C TYR A 126 25.65 -10.43 -8.37
N TYR A 127 24.94 -11.45 -8.88
CA TYR A 127 25.47 -12.80 -9.09
C TYR A 127 26.73 -12.79 -9.98
N ARG A 128 26.76 -11.99 -11.04
CA ARG A 128 27.94 -11.91 -11.94
C ARG A 128 29.19 -11.39 -11.27
N HIS A 129 29.06 -10.63 -10.18
CA HIS A 129 30.21 -10.04 -9.46
C HIS A 129 30.56 -10.80 -8.17
N HIS A 130 29.58 -11.40 -7.53
CA HIS A 130 29.71 -11.94 -6.18
C HIS A 130 29.17 -13.38 -6.01
N GLY A 131 28.69 -14.01 -7.09
CA GLY A 131 28.00 -15.29 -6.99
C GLY A 131 26.69 -15.18 -6.21
N ASN A 132 26.32 -16.26 -5.50
CA ASN A 132 25.16 -16.28 -4.61
C ASN A 132 25.54 -16.07 -3.12
N ASP A 133 26.81 -15.76 -2.83
CA ASP A 133 27.23 -15.41 -1.47
C ASP A 133 26.89 -13.96 -1.17
N GLY A 134 26.41 -13.72 0.04
CA GLY A 134 25.99 -12.41 0.48
C GLY A 134 24.69 -12.41 1.28
N TYR A 135 24.19 -11.20 1.51
CA TYR A 135 23.07 -10.98 2.42
C TYR A 135 22.07 -10.00 1.84
N VAL A 136 20.84 -10.14 2.27
CA VAL A 136 19.72 -9.25 1.94
C VAL A 136 19.22 -8.63 3.23
N LEU A 137 19.22 -7.30 3.29
CA LEU A 137 18.53 -6.55 4.32
C LEU A 137 17.13 -6.18 3.82
N LEU A 138 16.12 -6.60 4.53
CA LEU A 138 14.72 -6.23 4.33
C LEU A 138 14.29 -5.32 5.47
N ILE A 139 13.70 -4.17 5.14
CA ILE A 139 13.25 -3.17 6.12
C ILE A 139 11.76 -2.92 5.93
N ASP A 140 11.02 -3.00 7.04
CA ASP A 140 9.58 -2.68 7.13
C ASP A 140 9.39 -1.62 8.21
N PHE A 141 8.50 -0.65 7.98
CA PHE A 141 8.17 0.36 8.98
C PHE A 141 6.89 -0.01 9.72
N ARG A 142 6.89 0.23 11.03
CA ARG A 142 5.74 -0.02 11.88
C ARG A 142 4.69 1.07 11.68
N LYS A 143 3.48 0.67 11.22
CA LYS A 143 2.37 1.61 11.04
C LYS A 143 2.79 2.87 10.26
N PHE A 144 3.42 2.65 9.10
CA PHE A 144 4.10 3.70 8.33
C PHE A 144 3.25 4.95 8.12
N PHE A 145 2.06 4.80 7.51
CA PHE A 145 1.16 5.94 7.25
C PHE A 145 0.63 6.59 8.52
N ASP A 146 0.42 5.82 9.58
CA ASP A 146 -0.08 6.34 10.86
C ASP A 146 0.97 7.21 11.58
N ASN A 147 2.27 7.05 11.25
CA ASN A 147 3.36 7.73 11.94
C ASN A 147 4.05 8.83 11.13
N ILE A 148 3.54 9.17 9.95
CA ILE A 148 4.05 10.33 9.21
C ILE A 148 3.59 11.61 9.93
N ARG A 149 4.54 12.41 10.40
CA ARG A 149 4.32 13.70 11.05
C ARG A 149 3.99 14.76 10.02
N HIS A 150 2.93 15.55 10.28
CA HIS A 150 2.47 16.58 9.36
C HIS A 150 3.46 17.74 9.27
N ASP A 151 4.02 18.21 10.40
CA ASP A 151 5.01 19.26 10.44
C ASP A 151 6.22 18.94 9.56
N LYS A 152 6.83 17.78 9.79
CA LYS A 152 8.01 17.34 9.02
C LYS A 152 7.71 17.11 7.54
N LEU A 153 6.53 16.61 7.21
CA LEU A 153 6.11 16.42 5.83
C LEU A 153 5.91 17.76 5.12
N ILE A 154 5.23 18.71 5.78
CA ILE A 154 4.97 20.05 5.24
C ILE A 154 6.29 20.78 5.02
N ASP A 155 7.20 20.75 5.99
CA ASP A 155 8.51 21.40 5.90
C ASP A 155 9.35 20.76 4.78
N ALA A 156 9.37 19.42 4.66
CA ALA A 156 10.09 18.74 3.58
C ALA A 156 9.52 19.08 2.18
N ILE A 157 8.19 19.22 2.04
CA ILE A 157 7.58 19.67 0.79
C ILE A 157 7.92 21.13 0.52
N HIS A 158 7.81 22.01 1.52
CA HIS A 158 8.07 23.44 1.38
C HIS A 158 9.54 23.73 1.02
N GLU A 159 10.48 22.97 1.57
CA GLU A 159 11.91 23.04 1.18
C GLU A 159 12.12 22.82 -0.33
N LYS A 160 11.35 21.92 -0.94
CA LYS A 160 11.46 21.61 -2.37
C LYS A 160 10.54 22.46 -3.26
N ILE A 161 9.46 23.00 -2.68
CA ILE A 161 8.46 23.83 -3.35
C ILE A 161 8.16 25.02 -2.42
N PRO A 162 9.01 26.08 -2.44
CA PRO A 162 8.85 27.24 -1.57
C PRO A 162 7.67 28.12 -2.04
N ASP A 163 6.45 27.77 -1.61
CA ASP A 163 5.20 28.45 -1.91
C ASP A 163 4.32 28.41 -0.66
N ASP A 164 4.14 29.56 0.00
CA ASP A 164 3.41 29.65 1.27
C ASP A 164 1.93 29.36 1.11
N SER A 165 1.33 29.72 -0.02
CA SER A 165 -0.08 29.42 -0.30
C SER A 165 -0.28 27.90 -0.43
N LEU A 166 0.67 27.21 -1.08
CA LEU A 166 0.69 25.76 -1.15
C LEU A 166 0.87 25.12 0.23
N ARG A 167 1.78 25.68 1.05
CA ARG A 167 2.01 25.21 2.43
C ARG A 167 0.74 25.29 3.26
N GLN A 168 0.02 26.42 3.19
CA GLN A 168 -1.26 26.61 3.88
C GLN A 168 -2.32 25.60 3.39
N LEU A 169 -2.45 25.41 2.08
CA LEU A 169 -3.40 24.45 1.51
C LEU A 169 -3.10 23.00 1.97
N ILE A 170 -1.83 22.58 1.92
CA ILE A 170 -1.44 21.23 2.39
C ILE A 170 -1.75 21.09 3.88
N THR A 171 -1.50 22.12 4.69
CA THR A 171 -1.85 22.12 6.11
C THR A 171 -3.36 21.92 6.32
N LYS A 172 -4.20 22.65 5.57
CA LYS A 172 -5.66 22.47 5.59
C LYS A 172 -6.05 21.02 5.22
N LEU A 173 -5.46 20.48 4.14
CA LEU A 173 -5.75 19.11 3.68
C LEU A 173 -5.30 18.01 4.67
N LEU A 174 -4.26 18.25 5.45
CA LEU A 174 -3.79 17.29 6.46
C LEU A 174 -4.57 17.38 7.77
N LYS A 175 -5.26 18.48 8.04
CA LYS A 175 -6.02 18.70 9.27
C LYS A 175 -7.06 17.62 9.55
N MET A 176 -7.69 17.04 8.51
CA MET A 176 -8.65 15.93 8.71
C MET A 176 -8.02 14.64 9.27
N TYR A 177 -6.70 14.51 9.19
CA TYR A 177 -5.98 13.34 9.70
C TYR A 177 -5.42 13.58 11.09
N GLU A 178 -5.51 14.80 11.62
CA GLU A 178 -5.17 15.10 13.02
C GLU A 178 -5.98 14.21 13.95
N VAL A 179 -5.37 13.84 15.07
CA VAL A 179 -5.92 12.90 16.03
C VAL A 179 -6.13 13.62 17.35
N ASP A 180 -7.37 13.65 17.80
CA ASP A 180 -7.68 14.20 19.14
C ASP A 180 -7.13 13.27 20.23
N VAL A 181 -6.14 13.75 20.95
CA VAL A 181 -5.46 13.01 22.03
C VAL A 181 -5.78 13.58 23.42
N SER A 182 -6.82 14.39 23.54
CA SER A 182 -7.27 14.96 24.81
C SER A 182 -7.79 13.93 25.83
N TYR A 183 -8.02 12.70 25.36
CA TYR A 183 -8.40 11.56 26.24
C TYR A 183 -7.25 11.08 27.16
N THR A 184 -6.03 11.55 26.94
CA THR A 184 -4.85 11.13 27.72
C THR A 184 -3.97 12.30 28.09
N ASN A 185 -3.37 12.22 29.29
CA ASN A 185 -2.39 13.18 29.79
C ASN A 185 -0.94 12.80 29.39
N ASP A 186 -0.75 11.77 28.54
CA ASP A 186 0.57 11.35 28.10
C ASP A 186 1.22 12.44 27.23
N GLU A 187 2.17 13.19 27.80
CA GLU A 187 2.91 14.25 27.11
C GLU A 187 3.76 13.71 25.94
N ASN A 188 4.21 12.46 26.06
CA ASN A 188 5.07 11.80 25.09
C ASN A 188 4.30 11.02 24.01
N ILE A 189 3.00 11.19 23.89
CA ILE A 189 2.18 10.41 22.94
C ILE A 189 2.65 10.60 21.49
N GLU A 190 3.16 11.77 21.14
CA GLU A 190 3.67 12.07 19.81
C GLU A 190 4.98 11.35 19.46
N THR A 191 5.76 10.96 20.46
CA THR A 191 7.02 10.22 20.27
C THR A 191 6.81 8.71 20.22
N LYS A 192 5.60 8.22 20.53
CA LYS A 192 5.24 6.79 20.50
C LYS A 192 4.69 6.38 19.16
N VAL A 193 4.74 5.07 18.89
CA VAL A 193 4.09 4.51 17.70
C VAL A 193 2.58 4.71 17.80
N PHE A 194 2.04 5.44 16.86
CA PHE A 194 0.59 5.60 16.73
C PHE A 194 -0.01 4.44 15.91
N ASP A 195 -1.19 4.00 16.32
CA ASP A 195 -2.01 3.00 15.64
C ASP A 195 -3.43 3.55 15.45
N ALA A 196 -3.74 3.98 14.24
CA ALA A 196 -5.04 4.57 13.91
C ALA A 196 -6.22 3.61 14.16
N LEU A 197 -6.00 2.30 14.01
CA LEU A 197 -7.04 1.31 14.27
C LEU A 197 -7.32 1.16 15.77
N ALA A 198 -6.27 1.14 16.61
CA ALA A 198 -6.44 1.12 18.07
C ALA A 198 -7.11 2.41 18.55
N TYR A 199 -6.71 3.56 17.99
CA TYR A 199 -7.36 4.85 18.28
C TYR A 199 -8.87 4.85 17.92
N ALA A 200 -9.26 4.18 16.84
CA ALA A 200 -10.67 4.10 16.44
C ALA A 200 -11.56 3.36 17.46
N THR A 201 -10.97 2.57 18.37
CA THR A 201 -11.70 1.87 19.45
C THR A 201 -11.87 2.70 20.72
N ILE A 202 -11.23 3.88 20.81
CA ILE A 202 -11.36 4.78 21.98
C ILE A 202 -12.76 5.41 21.98
N ASP A 203 -13.36 5.50 23.17
CA ASP A 203 -14.63 6.19 23.33
C ASP A 203 -14.46 7.68 23.02
N LYS A 204 -15.06 8.14 21.94
CA LYS A 204 -14.95 9.54 21.49
C LYS A 204 -15.57 10.55 22.46
N ARG A 205 -16.40 10.10 23.40
CA ARG A 205 -16.94 10.98 24.47
C ARG A 205 -15.87 11.43 25.46
N THR A 206 -14.75 10.71 25.54
CA THR A 206 -13.61 11.11 26.38
C THR A 206 -12.70 12.15 25.69
N CYS A 207 -12.92 12.43 24.42
CA CYS A 207 -12.17 13.41 23.66
C CYS A 207 -12.84 14.78 23.77
N THR A 208 -12.11 15.78 24.27
CA THR A 208 -12.61 17.15 24.53
C THR A 208 -12.31 18.12 23.39
N GLY A 209 -11.50 17.73 22.40
CA GLY A 209 -11.11 18.59 21.30
C GLY A 209 -10.08 19.68 21.67
N THR A 210 -9.40 19.52 22.81
CA THR A 210 -8.45 20.53 23.31
C THR A 210 -7.00 20.26 22.93
N ARG A 211 -6.68 19.01 22.53
CA ARG A 211 -5.32 18.59 22.20
C ARG A 211 -5.29 17.70 20.97
N PHE A 212 -4.59 18.11 19.92
CA PHE A 212 -4.47 17.37 18.67
C PHE A 212 -3.05 16.95 18.38
N MET A 213 -2.86 15.67 18.06
CA MET A 213 -1.62 15.13 17.54
C MET A 213 -1.62 15.26 16.01
N ARG A 214 -0.58 15.88 15.43
CA ARG A 214 -0.41 16.12 14.00
C ARG A 214 0.37 14.98 13.33
N LYS A 215 -0.24 13.82 13.34
CA LYS A 215 0.28 12.58 12.77
C LYS A 215 -0.81 11.85 11.99
N SER A 216 -0.38 10.93 11.15
CA SER A 216 -1.20 10.06 10.33
C SER A 216 -1.56 10.64 8.97
N LEU A 217 -1.63 9.74 8.00
CA LEU A 217 -2.15 10.03 6.67
C LEU A 217 -3.25 9.02 6.33
N GLY A 218 -4.33 9.50 5.75
CA GLY A 218 -5.43 8.63 5.33
C GLY A 218 -5.03 7.66 4.23
N ILE A 219 -5.36 6.39 4.42
CA ILE A 219 -5.14 5.37 3.38
C ILE A 219 -6.14 5.60 2.24
N GLY A 220 -5.63 5.71 1.00
CA GLY A 220 -6.43 5.87 -0.22
C GLY A 220 -6.48 7.29 -0.78
N ALA A 221 -6.00 8.28 -0.04
CA ALA A 221 -5.89 9.67 -0.52
C ALA A 221 -4.69 9.84 -1.48
N SER A 222 -4.83 10.68 -2.50
CA SER A 222 -3.76 10.93 -3.47
C SER A 222 -2.55 11.60 -2.84
N ILE A 223 -2.77 12.57 -1.95
CA ILE A 223 -1.70 13.23 -1.21
C ILE A 223 -0.94 12.23 -0.32
N SER A 224 -1.63 11.31 0.33
CA SER A 224 -1.00 10.27 1.18
C SER A 224 -0.10 9.35 0.37
N GLN A 225 -0.48 9.01 -0.86
CA GLN A 225 0.33 8.17 -1.74
C GLN A 225 1.64 8.87 -2.15
N ILE A 226 1.56 10.15 -2.52
CA ILE A 226 2.75 10.93 -2.89
C ILE A 226 3.62 11.20 -1.67
N ALA A 227 3.02 11.57 -0.54
CA ALA A 227 3.71 11.74 0.72
C ALA A 227 4.43 10.45 1.16
N GLY A 228 3.77 9.29 1.08
CA GLY A 228 4.37 8.00 1.42
C GLY A 228 5.58 7.61 0.57
N VAL A 229 5.65 8.09 -0.67
CA VAL A 229 6.80 7.89 -1.56
C VAL A 229 7.90 8.92 -1.30
N PHE A 230 7.53 10.17 -1.04
CA PHE A 230 8.47 11.29 -0.91
C PHE A 230 9.07 11.41 0.49
N PHE A 231 8.28 11.25 1.54
CA PHE A 231 8.70 11.51 2.92
C PHE A 231 9.94 10.72 3.36
N PRO A 232 10.11 9.42 3.00
CA PRO A 232 11.32 8.67 3.35
C PRO A 232 12.51 8.89 2.39
N THR A 233 12.45 9.86 1.48
CA THR A 233 13.55 10.18 0.54
C THR A 233 14.92 10.39 1.22
N PRO A 234 15.05 10.99 2.43
CA PRO A 234 16.33 11.08 3.10
C PRO A 234 17.00 9.71 3.33
N ILE A 235 16.22 8.66 3.63
CA ILE A 235 16.72 7.30 3.76
C ILE A 235 17.21 6.77 2.40
N ASP A 236 16.38 6.95 1.36
CA ASP A 236 16.67 6.47 0.02
C ASP A 236 17.92 7.15 -0.56
N THR A 237 18.05 8.47 -0.35
CA THR A 237 19.23 9.27 -0.74
C THR A 237 20.46 8.85 0.03
N TYR A 238 20.38 8.67 1.35
CA TYR A 238 21.49 8.18 2.16
C TYR A 238 22.00 6.83 1.64
N CYS A 239 21.11 5.87 1.42
CA CYS A 239 21.49 4.56 0.90
C CYS A 239 22.15 4.65 -0.48
N LYS A 240 21.60 5.43 -1.41
CA LYS A 240 22.09 5.49 -2.80
C LYS A 240 23.31 6.39 -2.98
N THR A 241 23.35 7.53 -2.31
CA THR A 241 24.36 8.58 -2.54
C THR A 241 25.51 8.50 -1.54
N VAL A 242 25.19 8.37 -0.24
CA VAL A 242 26.23 8.35 0.81
C VAL A 242 26.84 6.95 0.93
N MET A 243 26.00 5.95 1.16
CA MET A 243 26.44 4.55 1.32
C MET A 243 26.69 3.82 0.00
N ARG A 244 26.35 4.45 -1.13
CA ARG A 244 26.55 3.93 -2.50
C ARG A 244 26.01 2.52 -2.71
N CYS A 245 24.88 2.20 -2.05
CA CYS A 245 24.23 0.90 -2.17
C CYS A 245 23.78 0.64 -3.61
N LYS A 246 24.56 -0.16 -4.34
CA LYS A 246 24.33 -0.45 -5.76
C LYS A 246 23.00 -1.19 -5.98
N TYR A 247 22.67 -2.14 -5.12
CA TYR A 247 21.51 -3.02 -5.19
C TYR A 247 20.51 -2.66 -4.08
N TYR A 248 19.85 -1.51 -4.26
CA TYR A 248 18.88 -0.93 -3.33
C TYR A 248 17.58 -0.63 -4.05
N GLN A 249 16.44 -0.91 -3.42
CA GLN A 249 15.13 -0.51 -3.92
C GLN A 249 14.19 -0.11 -2.79
N ALA A 250 13.23 0.77 -3.12
CA ALA A 250 12.17 1.22 -2.25
C ALA A 250 10.79 0.95 -2.90
N TYR A 251 9.82 0.55 -2.08
CA TYR A 251 8.43 0.42 -2.48
C TYR A 251 7.52 0.78 -1.29
N MET A 252 7.01 2.01 -1.25
CA MET A 252 6.26 2.57 -0.11
C MET A 252 7.05 2.46 1.20
N ASP A 253 6.57 1.63 2.12
CA ASP A 253 7.17 1.29 3.40
C ASP A 253 8.25 0.20 3.33
N ASP A 254 8.31 -0.56 2.25
CA ASP A 254 9.29 -1.64 2.08
C ASP A 254 10.61 -1.15 1.47
N ARG A 255 11.76 -1.54 2.04
CA ARG A 255 13.09 -1.36 1.46
C ARG A 255 13.85 -2.67 1.40
N ILE A 256 14.67 -2.81 0.37
CA ILE A 256 15.55 -3.97 0.18
C ILE A 256 16.94 -3.52 -0.24
N VAL A 257 17.95 -4.11 0.38
CA VAL A 257 19.37 -3.92 0.06
C VAL A 257 20.04 -5.27 -0.07
N VAL A 258 20.83 -5.47 -1.13
CA VAL A 258 21.67 -6.67 -1.29
C VAL A 258 23.14 -6.25 -1.21
N HIS A 259 23.91 -6.94 -0.36
CA HIS A 259 25.35 -6.68 -0.17
C HIS A 259 26.09 -7.94 0.26
N GLU A 260 27.38 -8.03 -0.06
CA GLU A 260 28.24 -9.17 0.30
C GLU A 260 28.53 -9.23 1.80
N SER A 261 28.69 -8.08 2.45
CA SER A 261 29.05 -7.97 3.87
C SER A 261 27.82 -7.81 4.76
N LYS A 262 27.64 -8.74 5.70
CA LYS A 262 26.62 -8.65 6.76
C LYS A 262 26.88 -7.49 7.70
N ALA A 263 28.16 -7.25 8.04
CA ALA A 263 28.57 -6.15 8.92
C ALA A 263 28.21 -4.78 8.32
N PHE A 264 28.42 -4.62 7.00
CA PHE A 264 27.98 -3.42 6.27
C PHE A 264 26.47 -3.20 6.41
N LEU A 265 25.68 -4.24 6.20
CA LEU A 265 24.21 -4.14 6.30
C LEU A 265 23.74 -3.87 7.74
N GLN A 266 24.46 -4.37 8.75
CA GLN A 266 24.15 -4.06 10.16
C GLN A 266 24.42 -2.57 10.47
N LYS A 267 25.57 -2.04 10.02
CA LYS A 267 25.88 -0.61 10.15
C LYS A 267 24.87 0.26 9.40
N LEU A 268 24.58 -0.10 8.15
CA LEU A 268 23.58 0.60 7.34
C LEU A 268 22.21 0.64 8.03
N LEU A 269 21.77 -0.47 8.64
CA LEU A 269 20.51 -0.52 9.37
C LEU A 269 20.52 0.41 10.58
N GLN A 270 21.64 0.54 11.31
CA GLN A 270 21.77 1.48 12.42
C GLN A 270 21.66 2.94 11.94
N ASP A 271 22.29 3.25 10.82
CA ASP A 271 22.21 4.58 10.22
C ASP A 271 20.81 4.92 9.73
N ILE A 272 20.13 3.94 9.09
CA ILE A 272 18.72 4.07 8.67
C ILE A 272 17.80 4.28 9.88
N ARG A 273 18.05 3.61 11.03
CA ARG A 273 17.29 3.86 12.27
C ARG A 273 17.41 5.32 12.71
N ARG A 274 18.62 5.86 12.76
CA ARG A 274 18.83 7.28 13.14
C ARG A 274 18.09 8.24 12.22
N ILE A 275 18.10 8.00 10.91
CA ILE A 275 17.37 8.83 9.95
C ILE A 275 15.85 8.66 10.12
N ALA A 276 15.39 7.43 10.33
CA ALA A 276 13.98 7.13 10.55
C ALA A 276 13.47 7.80 11.83
N ASP A 277 14.22 7.71 12.93
CA ASP A 277 13.89 8.38 14.20
C ASP A 277 13.83 9.91 14.03
N ALA A 278 14.79 10.48 13.30
CA ALA A 278 14.76 11.90 12.96
C ALA A 278 13.52 12.31 12.14
N LEU A 279 12.98 11.41 11.33
CA LEU A 279 11.71 11.59 10.59
C LEU A 279 10.49 11.29 11.46
N GLY A 280 10.63 10.67 12.63
CA GLY A 280 9.53 10.17 13.46
C GLY A 280 8.91 8.87 12.92
N LEU A 281 9.65 8.11 12.13
CA LEU A 281 9.27 6.79 11.62
C LEU A 281 9.86 5.68 12.50
N PHE A 282 9.15 4.59 12.64
CA PHE A 282 9.54 3.47 13.49
C PHE A 282 9.83 2.23 12.65
N ILE A 283 11.01 1.66 12.81
CA ILE A 283 11.35 0.38 12.16
C ILE A 283 10.60 -0.76 12.85
N ASN A 284 10.07 -1.67 12.06
CA ASN A 284 9.43 -2.88 12.55
C ASN A 284 10.46 -3.99 12.79
N GLU A 285 10.97 -4.08 14.01
CA GLU A 285 12.04 -5.01 14.37
C GLU A 285 11.67 -6.49 14.12
N ARG A 286 10.38 -6.84 14.20
CA ARG A 286 9.92 -8.22 13.95
C ARG A 286 9.97 -8.63 12.48
N LYS A 287 9.88 -7.68 11.57
CA LYS A 287 9.87 -7.93 10.13
C LYS A 287 11.15 -7.49 9.44
N THR A 288 11.91 -6.57 10.04
CA THR A 288 13.22 -6.16 9.54
C THR A 288 14.24 -7.24 9.82
N GLN A 289 14.92 -7.71 8.77
CA GLN A 289 15.81 -8.85 8.89
C GLN A 289 16.96 -8.79 7.88
N ILE A 290 18.09 -9.35 8.29
CA ILE A 290 19.24 -9.62 7.40
C ILE A 290 19.28 -11.14 7.20
N VAL A 291 19.07 -11.59 5.98
CA VAL A 291 19.07 -13.01 5.63
C VAL A 291 20.18 -13.32 4.64
N LYS A 292 20.74 -14.54 4.70
CA LYS A 292 21.70 -14.99 3.70
C LYS A 292 21.00 -15.16 2.36
N LEU A 293 21.61 -14.69 1.27
CA LEU A 293 21.02 -14.67 -0.07
C LEU A 293 20.66 -16.08 -0.55
N SER A 294 21.52 -17.07 -0.26
CA SER A 294 21.33 -18.49 -0.60
C SER A 294 20.12 -19.13 0.10
N HIS A 295 19.70 -18.63 1.27
CA HIS A 295 18.48 -19.14 1.95
C HIS A 295 17.19 -18.65 1.31
N GLY A 296 17.28 -17.66 0.39
CA GLY A 296 16.16 -17.01 -0.24
C GLY A 296 15.38 -16.13 0.73
N PHE A 297 14.65 -15.17 0.18
CA PHE A 297 13.90 -14.16 0.92
C PHE A 297 12.56 -13.88 0.25
N THR A 298 11.64 -13.28 0.98
CA THR A 298 10.33 -12.87 0.44
C THR A 298 10.26 -11.36 0.36
N TRP A 299 9.95 -10.83 -0.84
CA TRP A 299 9.72 -9.40 -1.06
C TRP A 299 8.61 -9.17 -2.06
N LEU A 300 7.76 -8.18 -1.80
CA LEU A 300 6.57 -7.86 -2.60
C LEU A 300 5.75 -9.11 -2.98
N LYS A 301 5.54 -10.01 -2.02
CA LYS A 301 4.74 -11.25 -2.17
C LYS A 301 5.33 -12.29 -3.13
N VAL A 302 6.63 -12.25 -3.39
CA VAL A 302 7.39 -13.26 -4.13
C VAL A 302 8.52 -13.77 -3.26
N ARG A 303 8.71 -15.09 -3.18
CA ARG A 303 9.89 -15.71 -2.58
C ARG A 303 10.95 -15.90 -3.66
N TYR A 304 12.08 -15.24 -3.50
CA TYR A 304 13.25 -15.30 -4.36
C TYR A 304 14.28 -16.25 -3.79
N ILE A 305 14.90 -17.05 -4.62
CA ILE A 305 16.03 -17.93 -4.27
C ILE A 305 17.02 -17.80 -5.43
N LEU A 306 18.23 -17.34 -5.11
CA LEU A 306 19.34 -17.30 -6.06
C LEU A 306 20.17 -18.56 -5.88
N THR A 307 20.21 -19.41 -6.90
CA THR A 307 20.93 -20.68 -6.85
C THR A 307 22.43 -20.51 -7.10
N ASP A 308 23.22 -21.53 -6.81
CA ASP A 308 24.68 -21.56 -7.07
C ASP A 308 25.00 -21.43 -8.56
N THR A 309 24.05 -21.80 -9.43
CA THR A 309 24.19 -21.67 -10.89
C THR A 309 23.74 -20.30 -11.44
N GLY A 310 23.39 -19.35 -10.56
CA GLY A 310 22.89 -18.03 -10.95
C GLY A 310 21.43 -17.98 -11.40
N LYS A 311 20.73 -19.12 -11.37
CA LYS A 311 19.30 -19.14 -11.67
C LYS A 311 18.51 -18.48 -10.56
N LEU A 312 17.67 -17.52 -10.90
CA LEU A 312 16.75 -16.89 -9.94
C LEU A 312 15.41 -17.64 -9.95
N VAL A 313 15.15 -18.36 -8.87
CA VAL A 313 13.90 -19.10 -8.68
C VAL A 313 12.87 -18.23 -7.96
N LYS A 314 11.70 -18.06 -8.56
CA LYS A 314 10.56 -17.32 -7.99
C LYS A 314 9.49 -18.30 -7.53
N ARG A 315 9.15 -18.29 -6.25
CA ARG A 315 8.10 -19.16 -5.68
C ARG A 315 6.98 -18.34 -5.07
N ILE A 316 5.80 -18.94 -5.01
CA ILE A 316 4.65 -18.38 -4.30
C ILE A 316 4.84 -18.63 -2.79
N PRO A 317 4.82 -17.61 -1.93
CA PRO A 317 4.87 -17.80 -0.48
C PRO A 317 3.75 -18.72 0.04
N ARG A 318 4.06 -19.53 1.05
CA ARG A 318 3.13 -20.54 1.60
C ARG A 318 1.83 -19.95 2.14
N ASP A 319 1.91 -18.81 2.81
CA ASP A 319 0.74 -18.08 3.33
C ASP A 319 -0.23 -17.66 2.23
N ILE A 320 0.28 -17.26 1.07
CA ILE A 320 -0.53 -16.88 -0.11
C ILE A 320 -1.26 -18.10 -0.66
N ILE A 321 -0.59 -19.25 -0.74
CA ILE A 321 -1.20 -20.50 -1.20
C ILE A 321 -2.32 -20.93 -0.24
N THR A 322 -2.02 -20.94 1.06
CA THR A 322 -2.99 -21.34 2.11
C THR A 322 -4.22 -20.42 2.09
N ARG A 323 -4.01 -19.10 1.94
CA ARG A 323 -5.10 -18.14 1.84
C ARG A 323 -5.96 -18.35 0.59
N GLU A 324 -5.35 -18.61 -0.56
CA GLU A 324 -6.10 -18.84 -1.79
C GLU A 324 -6.89 -20.16 -1.75
N ARG A 325 -6.35 -21.22 -1.14
CA ARG A 325 -7.08 -22.47 -0.87
C ARG A 325 -8.35 -22.21 -0.04
N ARG A 326 -8.22 -21.45 1.06
CA ARG A 326 -9.35 -21.07 1.90
C ARG A 326 -10.37 -20.22 1.13
N LYS A 327 -9.87 -19.28 0.32
CA LYS A 327 -10.72 -18.41 -0.51
C LYS A 327 -11.51 -19.21 -1.54
N LEU A 328 -10.89 -20.16 -2.25
CA LEU A 328 -11.58 -21.00 -3.24
C LEU A 328 -12.74 -21.79 -2.59
N LYS A 329 -12.50 -22.41 -1.43
CA LYS A 329 -13.54 -23.14 -0.69
C LYS A 329 -14.67 -22.21 -0.24
N LYS A 330 -14.34 -21.02 0.31
CA LYS A 330 -15.33 -20.03 0.73
C LYS A 330 -16.18 -19.52 -0.43
N LEU A 331 -15.53 -19.26 -1.57
CA LEU A 331 -16.26 -18.80 -2.77
C LEU A 331 -17.15 -19.90 -3.36
N ALA A 332 -16.73 -21.16 -3.32
CA ALA A 332 -17.58 -22.28 -3.72
C ALA A 332 -18.86 -22.36 -2.88
N LYS A 333 -18.76 -22.18 -1.54
CA LYS A 333 -19.94 -22.07 -0.65
C LYS A 333 -20.83 -20.89 -1.05
N LYS A 334 -20.25 -19.73 -1.36
CA LYS A 334 -21.00 -18.53 -1.82
C LYS A 334 -21.76 -18.75 -3.14
N VAL A 335 -21.18 -19.53 -4.07
CA VAL A 335 -21.88 -19.93 -5.30
C VAL A 335 -23.11 -20.79 -4.99
N MET A 336 -22.99 -21.69 -4.01
CA MET A 336 -24.10 -22.55 -3.58
C MET A 336 -25.23 -21.76 -2.93
N LEU A 337 -24.88 -20.72 -2.13
CA LEU A 337 -25.84 -19.79 -1.51
C LEU A 337 -26.45 -18.78 -2.48
N GLY A 338 -25.99 -18.76 -3.76
CA GLY A 338 -26.47 -17.78 -4.74
C GLY A 338 -25.87 -16.35 -4.55
N GLU A 339 -24.97 -16.15 -3.58
CA GLU A 339 -24.35 -14.84 -3.30
C GLU A 339 -23.45 -14.37 -4.45
N ILE A 340 -22.84 -15.30 -5.20
CA ILE A 340 -22.02 -15.01 -6.36
C ILE A 340 -22.32 -15.96 -7.52
N THR A 341 -22.14 -15.48 -8.75
CA THR A 341 -22.30 -16.31 -9.94
C THR A 341 -21.13 -17.27 -10.13
N LEU A 342 -21.38 -18.40 -10.81
CA LEU A 342 -20.33 -19.34 -11.19
C LEU A 342 -19.29 -18.69 -12.13
N THR A 343 -19.70 -17.76 -12.98
CA THR A 343 -18.83 -16.97 -13.84
C THR A 343 -17.83 -16.17 -13.01
N LYS A 344 -18.31 -15.42 -12.01
CA LYS A 344 -17.45 -14.64 -11.09
C LYS A 344 -16.48 -15.51 -10.29
N TYR A 345 -16.90 -16.72 -9.89
CA TYR A 345 -16.00 -17.71 -9.26
C TYR A 345 -14.85 -18.11 -10.18
N ARG A 346 -15.19 -18.44 -11.45
CA ARG A 346 -14.22 -18.83 -12.48
C ARG A 346 -13.23 -17.70 -12.80
N GLU A 347 -13.72 -16.49 -12.95
CA GLU A 347 -12.92 -15.29 -13.23
C GLU A 347 -11.91 -15.01 -12.11
N GLN A 348 -12.35 -15.09 -10.86
CA GLN A 348 -11.45 -14.87 -9.73
C GLN A 348 -10.29 -15.87 -9.69
N TYR A 349 -10.57 -17.16 -9.95
CA TYR A 349 -9.50 -18.15 -10.00
C TYR A 349 -8.58 -17.96 -11.20
N LYS A 350 -9.13 -17.74 -12.39
CA LYS A 350 -8.33 -17.47 -13.61
C LYS A 350 -7.43 -16.25 -13.45
N SER A 351 -7.91 -15.17 -12.84
CA SER A 351 -7.12 -13.98 -12.56
C SER A 351 -5.95 -14.28 -11.61
N TRP A 352 -6.21 -14.98 -10.49
CA TRP A 352 -5.16 -15.38 -9.56
C TRP A 352 -4.14 -16.32 -10.24
N ARG A 353 -4.60 -17.31 -10.98
CA ARG A 353 -3.79 -18.29 -11.71
C ARG A 353 -2.91 -17.61 -12.76
N GLY A 354 -3.45 -16.63 -13.48
CA GLY A 354 -2.76 -15.86 -14.52
C GLY A 354 -1.58 -15.06 -13.97
N ASP A 355 -1.76 -14.37 -12.84
CA ASP A 355 -0.69 -13.64 -12.16
C ASP A 355 0.49 -14.54 -11.74
N LYS A 356 0.25 -15.84 -11.55
CA LYS A 356 1.25 -16.79 -11.07
C LYS A 356 1.98 -17.56 -12.18
N LYS A 357 1.66 -17.35 -13.44
CA LYS A 357 2.32 -18.06 -14.57
C LYS A 357 3.83 -17.79 -14.64
N ALA A 358 4.28 -16.59 -14.23
CA ALA A 358 5.70 -16.21 -14.25
C ALA A 358 6.54 -16.80 -13.09
N TYR A 359 5.93 -17.65 -12.24
CA TYR A 359 6.62 -18.23 -11.09
C TYR A 359 7.06 -19.67 -11.41
N HIS A 360 8.20 -20.09 -10.83
CA HIS A 360 8.65 -21.47 -10.87
C HIS A 360 7.84 -22.31 -9.86
N ALA A 361 6.55 -22.48 -10.11
CA ALA A 361 5.59 -23.03 -9.16
C ALA A 361 4.67 -24.08 -9.80
N TYR A 362 5.17 -24.82 -10.79
CA TYR A 362 4.39 -25.79 -11.59
C TYR A 362 3.54 -26.73 -10.74
N HIS A 363 4.18 -27.51 -9.84
CA HIS A 363 3.45 -28.44 -8.98
C HIS A 363 2.44 -27.75 -8.04
N THR A 364 2.79 -26.56 -7.53
CA THR A 364 1.86 -25.77 -6.72
C THR A 364 0.63 -25.37 -7.52
N LEU A 365 0.83 -24.96 -8.77
CA LEU A 365 -0.27 -24.56 -9.66
C LEU A 365 -1.12 -25.76 -10.06
N GLN A 366 -0.50 -26.92 -10.35
CA GLN A 366 -1.25 -28.17 -10.61
C GLN A 366 -2.15 -28.55 -9.41
N ASN A 367 -1.61 -28.51 -8.19
CA ASN A 367 -2.38 -28.82 -6.97
C ASN A 367 -3.54 -27.81 -6.76
N MET A 368 -3.33 -26.56 -7.11
CA MET A 368 -4.38 -25.54 -7.05
C MET A 368 -5.43 -25.71 -8.16
N ASP A 369 -5.01 -26.08 -9.37
CA ASP A 369 -5.91 -26.39 -10.49
C ASP A 369 -6.78 -27.64 -10.14
N GLN A 370 -6.19 -28.63 -9.48
CA GLN A 370 -6.93 -29.82 -9.01
C GLN A 370 -7.97 -29.44 -7.95
N LEU A 371 -7.58 -28.67 -6.92
CA LEU A 371 -8.51 -28.17 -5.91
C LEU A 371 -9.66 -27.35 -6.53
N TYR A 372 -9.35 -26.53 -7.52
CA TYR A 372 -10.35 -25.75 -8.22
C TYR A 372 -11.34 -26.65 -8.97
N LYS A 373 -10.87 -27.69 -9.66
CA LYS A 373 -11.73 -28.70 -10.32
C LYS A 373 -12.63 -29.42 -9.33
N GLU A 374 -12.09 -29.86 -8.19
CA GLU A 374 -12.84 -30.49 -7.11
C GLU A 374 -13.96 -29.58 -6.57
N CYS A 375 -13.64 -28.31 -6.34
CA CYS A 375 -14.63 -27.32 -5.93
C CYS A 375 -15.74 -27.12 -7.00
N LEU A 376 -15.40 -27.13 -8.30
CA LEU A 376 -16.40 -27.06 -9.38
C LEU A 376 -17.30 -28.29 -9.42
N GLN A 377 -16.72 -29.51 -9.28
CA GLN A 377 -17.49 -30.74 -9.23
C GLN A 377 -18.43 -30.75 -8.02
N TRP A 378 -17.93 -30.33 -6.86
CA TRP A 378 -18.75 -30.18 -5.65
C TRP A 378 -19.92 -29.21 -5.86
N ILE A 379 -19.70 -28.04 -6.45
CA ILE A 379 -20.76 -27.07 -6.80
C ILE A 379 -21.80 -27.74 -7.72
N THR A 380 -21.36 -28.43 -8.78
CA THR A 380 -22.26 -29.04 -9.77
C THR A 380 -23.10 -30.14 -9.16
N LYS A 381 -22.50 -31.04 -8.37
CA LYS A 381 -23.19 -32.15 -7.70
C LYS A 381 -24.27 -31.65 -6.73
N HIS A 382 -23.94 -30.65 -5.90
CA HIS A 382 -24.83 -30.19 -4.83
C HIS A 382 -25.85 -29.13 -5.31
N ARG A 383 -25.58 -28.45 -6.42
CA ARG A 383 -26.57 -27.52 -7.02
C ARG A 383 -27.81 -28.23 -7.55
N LYS A 384 -27.70 -29.50 -7.93
CA LYS A 384 -28.83 -30.35 -8.33
C LYS A 384 -29.67 -30.85 -7.14
N ASN A 385 -29.04 -31.00 -5.97
CA ASN A 385 -29.67 -31.62 -4.80
C ASN A 385 -30.16 -30.64 -3.74
N ASN A 386 -29.85 -29.34 -3.82
CA ASN A 386 -30.01 -28.47 -2.67
C ASN A 386 -30.89 -27.26 -2.88
N ARG A 387 -32.19 -27.49 -2.64
CA ARG A 387 -33.01 -26.46 -1.97
C ARG A 387 -33.22 -26.75 -0.47
N LYS A 388 -32.65 -27.81 0.13
CA LYS A 388 -33.07 -28.26 1.47
C LYS A 388 -32.03 -28.62 2.53
N SER A 389 -30.70 -28.53 2.36
CA SER A 389 -29.80 -28.75 3.52
C SER A 389 -28.39 -28.21 3.32
N LEU A 390 -28.10 -27.04 3.89
CA LEU A 390 -26.79 -26.36 3.85
C LEU A 390 -26.09 -26.31 5.20
N THR A 391 -26.34 -27.28 6.10
CA THR A 391 -25.88 -27.18 7.50
C THR A 391 -24.75 -28.13 7.91
N SER A 392 -24.08 -28.87 7.03
CA SER A 392 -22.94 -29.70 7.45
C SER A 392 -21.65 -29.38 6.71
N ASP A 393 -20.62 -28.99 7.46
CA ASP A 393 -19.24 -28.79 6.99
C ASP A 393 -18.53 -30.09 6.54
N SER A 394 -19.17 -31.24 6.60
CA SER A 394 -18.58 -32.57 6.42
C SER A 394 -18.36 -32.99 4.96
N ASN A 395 -18.85 -32.24 3.96
CA ASN A 395 -18.88 -32.66 2.56
C ASN A 395 -17.84 -32.00 1.62
N PHE A 396 -16.77 -31.39 2.15
CA PHE A 396 -15.66 -30.95 1.30
C PHE A 396 -14.70 -32.12 1.01
N PRO A 397 -14.13 -32.20 -0.22
CA PRO A 397 -13.25 -33.30 -0.62
C PRO A 397 -12.13 -33.61 0.39
N ALA A 398 -11.95 -34.85 0.73
CA ALA A 398 -11.01 -35.36 1.75
C ALA A 398 -9.53 -35.08 1.41
N THR A 399 -9.18 -35.03 0.12
CA THR A 399 -7.84 -34.66 -0.40
C THR A 399 -7.35 -33.29 0.09
N CYS A 400 -8.26 -32.46 0.63
CA CYS A 400 -7.91 -31.18 1.22
C CYS A 400 -7.42 -31.27 2.67
N ARG A 401 -7.51 -32.43 3.33
CA ARG A 401 -7.08 -32.62 4.74
C ARG A 401 -5.62 -33.00 4.88
N THR A 402 -5.04 -33.69 3.91
CA THR A 402 -3.76 -34.42 4.08
C THR A 402 -2.49 -33.68 3.65
N LEU A 403 -2.56 -32.50 3.05
CA LEU A 403 -1.36 -31.74 2.61
C LEU A 403 -0.82 -30.74 3.63
N ALA A 404 -1.24 -30.82 4.90
CA ALA A 404 -0.67 -30.00 5.97
C ALA A 404 0.57 -30.63 6.66
N THR A 405 0.88 -31.91 6.37
CA THR A 405 1.95 -32.65 7.05
C THR A 405 2.78 -33.48 6.06
N THR A 406 3.57 -32.84 5.25
CA THR A 406 4.84 -33.44 4.79
C THR A 406 5.92 -32.39 4.97
N ARG A 407 6.74 -32.66 5.98
CA ARG A 407 8.02 -32.03 6.30
C ARG A 407 9.00 -32.23 5.14
N SER A 408 9.78 -31.29 4.96
CA SER A 408 11.20 -31.08 4.66
C SER A 408 11.42 -29.97 3.66
#